data_388f415758c263102c776680b8a0e7ba
#
_entry.id   388f415758c263102c776680b8a0e7ba
#
_cell.length_a   1.000
_cell.length_b   1.000
_cell.length_c   1.000
_cell.angle_alpha   90.00
_cell.angle_beta   90.00
_cell.angle_gamma   90.00
#
_symmetry.space_group_name_H-M   'P 1'
#
loop_
_entity.id
_entity.type
_entity.pdbx_description
1 polymer ?
#
loop_
_entity_poly.entity_id
_entity_poly.type
_entity_poly.pdbx_seq_one_letter_code
_entity_poly.pdbx_strand_id
1 'polypeptide(L)'
;MKRLCLSVFLLLFMILAPVTSFADSSNSKPENDYLNEGNYYETIIINGSDRYRQCVPQTFSQTKKLKNKFRKSKITYYKSASGKKLWYVKVTGTFTYRNGTAQCIGSAVTAKALSSSWKCTKKTTWKKNNKASAKATFTHYLNGSPKESLTRTVTLTCNSKGQFSLL
;
A
#
# COMPACT_ATOMS: atom_id res chain seq x y z
N MET A 1 -54.43 -19.75 48.97
CA MET A 1 -54.60 -18.82 47.85
C MET A 1 -53.17 -18.38 47.46
N LYS A 2 -52.76 -18.92 46.66
CA LYS A 2 -51.92 -19.31 45.48
C LYS A 2 -51.75 -18.07 44.61
N ARG A 3 -50.54 -17.68 44.38
CA ARG A 3 -49.96 -16.84 43.31
C ARG A 3 -49.05 -15.75 43.84
N LEU A 4 -47.81 -16.11 44.16
CA LEU A 4 -46.72 -15.14 44.24
C LEU A 4 -45.40 -15.93 44.34
N CYS A 5 -44.94 -16.49 43.24
CA CYS A 5 -43.60 -17.09 43.20
C CYS A 5 -43.16 -17.33 41.75
N LEU A 6 -43.32 -16.34 40.87
CA LEU A 6 -42.82 -16.49 39.47
C LEU A 6 -42.20 -15.23 38.88
N SER A 7 -41.64 -14.39 39.73
CA SER A 7 -41.10 -13.10 39.24
C SER A 7 -39.67 -12.79 39.68
N VAL A 8 -38.97 -13.73 40.31
CA VAL A 8 -37.58 -13.47 40.80
C VAL A 8 -36.51 -14.24 40.03
N PHE A 9 -36.90 -15.08 39.07
CA PHE A 9 -35.93 -15.93 38.34
C PHE A 9 -35.46 -15.37 36.98
N LEU A 10 -35.87 -14.14 36.61
CA LEU A 10 -35.53 -13.55 35.32
C LEU A 10 -34.52 -12.41 35.38
N LEU A 11 -33.82 -12.20 36.47
CA LEU A 11 -32.91 -11.05 36.67
C LEU A 11 -31.45 -11.43 36.98
N LEU A 12 -31.04 -12.69 36.75
CA LEU A 12 -29.70 -13.13 37.11
C LEU A 12 -28.94 -13.75 35.91
N PHE A 13 -29.24 -13.31 34.66
CA PHE A 13 -28.52 -13.81 33.46
C PHE A 13 -27.89 -12.72 32.60
N MET A 14 -27.62 -11.56 33.16
CA MET A 14 -27.01 -10.45 32.43
C MET A 14 -25.74 -9.96 33.08
N ILE A 15 -24.75 -10.80 33.37
CA ILE A 15 -23.37 -10.33 33.59
C ILE A 15 -22.42 -11.52 33.43
N LEU A 16 -22.06 -11.83 32.19
CA LEU A 16 -20.82 -12.53 31.83
C LEU A 16 -20.63 -12.40 30.32
N ALA A 17 -20.31 -11.18 29.88
CA ALA A 17 -19.70 -11.00 28.59
C ALA A 17 -18.20 -11.32 28.75
N PRO A 18 -17.63 -12.25 27.98
CA PRO A 18 -16.20 -12.41 27.96
C PRO A 18 -15.58 -11.19 27.30
N VAL A 19 -14.72 -10.51 28.04
CA VAL A 19 -13.81 -9.50 27.50
C VAL A 19 -12.82 -10.24 26.60
N THR A 20 -13.09 -10.28 25.30
CA THR A 20 -12.12 -10.72 24.32
C THR A 20 -11.07 -9.63 24.20
N SER A 21 -9.93 -9.86 24.81
CA SER A 21 -8.70 -9.13 24.58
C SER A 21 -8.34 -9.24 23.09
N PHE A 22 -8.49 -8.14 22.35
CA PHE A 22 -7.95 -8.04 21.01
C PHE A 22 -6.42 -7.96 21.11
N ALA A 23 -5.77 -9.08 20.91
CA ALA A 23 -4.37 -9.09 20.58
C ALA A 23 -4.19 -8.35 19.26
N ASP A 24 -3.55 -7.19 19.31
CA ASP A 24 -3.15 -6.39 18.16
C ASP A 24 -2.06 -7.13 17.38
N SER A 25 -2.50 -8.03 16.51
CA SER A 25 -1.66 -8.64 15.50
C SER A 25 -1.61 -7.68 14.32
N SER A 26 -0.59 -6.81 14.31
CA SER A 26 -0.27 -5.94 13.18
C SER A 26 0.25 -6.74 11.97
N ASN A 27 -0.57 -7.64 11.47
CA ASN A 27 -0.40 -8.26 10.18
C ASN A 27 -1.24 -7.45 9.20
N SER A 28 -0.66 -6.39 8.61
CA SER A 28 -1.32 -5.56 7.61
C SER A 28 -1.61 -6.41 6.37
N LYS A 29 -2.80 -7.02 6.37
CA LYS A 29 -3.41 -7.62 5.20
C LYS A 29 -3.43 -6.57 4.09
N PRO A 30 -3.01 -6.87 2.86
CA PRO A 30 -3.08 -5.90 1.76
C PRO A 30 -4.52 -5.43 1.59
N GLU A 31 -4.71 -4.11 1.63
CA GLU A 31 -6.00 -3.47 1.39
C GLU A 31 -6.44 -3.79 -0.05
N ASN A 32 -7.42 -4.68 -0.18
CA ASN A 32 -8.04 -5.02 -1.46
C ASN A 32 -9.20 -4.06 -1.71
N ASP A 33 -8.95 -3.06 -2.56
CA ASP A 33 -9.98 -2.15 -3.06
C ASP A 33 -10.74 -2.85 -4.21
N TYR A 34 -11.96 -3.36 -3.92
CA TYR A 34 -12.80 -4.08 -4.87
C TYR A 34 -13.51 -3.09 -5.79
N LEU A 35 -13.21 -3.14 -7.07
CA LEU A 35 -13.92 -2.40 -8.11
C LEU A 35 -14.73 -3.39 -8.97
N ASN A 36 -15.95 -3.00 -9.29
CA ASN A 36 -16.98 -3.66 -10.13
C ASN A 36 -16.57 -4.98 -10.80
N GLU A 37 -17.38 -6.04 -10.63
CA GLU A 37 -17.24 -7.37 -11.23
C GLU A 37 -16.12 -8.27 -10.67
N GLY A 38 -15.74 -8.09 -9.40
CA GLY A 38 -14.75 -8.95 -8.73
C GLY A 38 -13.29 -8.68 -9.11
N ASN A 39 -12.99 -7.67 -9.94
CA ASN A 39 -11.62 -7.21 -10.17
C ASN A 39 -11.12 -6.39 -8.97
N TYR A 40 -9.83 -6.52 -8.62
CA TYR A 40 -9.28 -5.87 -7.43
C TYR A 40 -7.85 -5.37 -7.63
N TYR A 41 -7.42 -4.46 -6.73
CA TYR A 41 -6.04 -4.00 -6.64
C TYR A 41 -5.25 -4.73 -5.56
N GLU A 42 -4.02 -5.09 -5.86
CA GLU A 42 -3.04 -5.59 -4.90
C GLU A 42 -1.82 -4.69 -4.88
N THR A 43 -1.41 -4.25 -3.69
CA THR A 43 -0.26 -3.35 -3.54
C THR A 43 0.83 -4.02 -2.72
N ILE A 44 2.09 -3.94 -3.19
CA ILE A 44 3.27 -4.44 -2.50
C ILE A 44 4.40 -3.42 -2.53
N ILE A 45 5.26 -3.43 -1.50
CA ILE A 45 6.52 -2.69 -1.50
C ILE A 45 7.64 -3.65 -1.90
N ILE A 46 8.42 -3.23 -2.90
CA ILE A 46 9.57 -3.97 -3.38
C ILE A 46 10.84 -3.28 -2.89
N ASN A 47 11.66 -4.03 -2.20
CA ASN A 47 13.01 -3.61 -1.89
C ASN A 47 13.83 -3.64 -3.19
N GLY A 48 14.42 -2.50 -3.57
CA GLY A 48 15.33 -2.45 -4.73
C GLY A 48 16.61 -3.25 -4.45
N SER A 49 17.24 -3.81 -5.48
CA SER A 49 18.44 -4.64 -5.38
C SER A 49 19.74 -3.88 -5.10
N ASP A 50 19.70 -2.59 -4.84
CA ASP A 50 20.90 -1.80 -4.59
C ASP A 50 21.23 -1.83 -3.10
N ARG A 51 22.40 -2.41 -2.81
CA ARG A 51 23.09 -2.54 -1.52
C ARG A 51 22.40 -1.85 -0.34
N TYR A 52 21.57 -2.62 0.37
CA TYR A 52 20.87 -2.19 1.56
C TYR A 52 21.86 -1.92 2.69
N ARG A 53 21.98 -0.67 3.08
CA ARG A 53 22.06 -0.38 4.51
C ARG A 53 20.67 0.04 4.93
N GLN A 54 20.06 -0.80 5.76
CA GLN A 54 18.90 -0.46 6.56
C GLN A 54 19.13 0.92 7.17
N CYS A 55 18.14 1.82 7.14
CA CYS A 55 18.22 3.07 7.90
C CYS A 55 18.10 2.75 9.41
N VAL A 56 19.12 2.10 9.96
CA VAL A 56 19.31 1.98 11.41
C VAL A 56 19.99 3.26 11.83
N PRO A 57 19.54 3.95 12.90
CA PRO A 57 20.30 5.02 13.50
C PRO A 57 21.64 4.45 13.98
N GLN A 58 22.70 4.66 13.23
CA GLN A 58 24.03 4.33 13.71
C GLN A 58 24.43 5.41 14.72
N THR A 59 24.66 5.00 15.95
CA THR A 59 25.40 5.73 16.98
C THR A 59 26.64 6.37 16.37
N PHE A 60 26.79 7.66 16.59
CA PHE A 60 27.81 8.53 16.05
C PHE A 60 29.22 7.99 16.25
N SER A 61 29.91 7.67 15.17
CA SER A 61 31.34 7.82 15.04
C SER A 61 31.60 8.78 13.87
N GLN A 62 32.28 9.86 14.17
CA GLN A 62 32.63 10.91 13.21
C GLN A 62 33.56 10.36 12.14
N THR A 63 33.07 10.17 10.91
CA THR A 63 33.90 10.29 9.69
C THR A 63 33.01 10.32 8.45
N LYS A 64 33.19 11.36 7.62
CA LYS A 64 32.69 11.60 6.25
C LYS A 64 31.19 11.53 6.05
N LYS A 65 30.57 12.66 5.70
CA LYS A 65 29.20 12.89 5.22
C LYS A 65 28.83 11.96 4.03
N LEU A 66 28.56 10.71 4.27
CA LEU A 66 27.88 9.87 3.31
C LEU A 66 26.40 10.24 3.33
N LYS A 67 25.95 10.94 2.28
CA LYS A 67 24.52 11.11 2.00
C LYS A 67 23.93 9.72 1.82
N ASN A 68 23.21 9.21 2.83
CA ASN A 68 22.53 7.92 2.75
C ASN A 68 21.43 8.03 1.68
N LYS A 69 21.78 7.66 0.46
CA LYS A 69 20.88 7.54 -0.68
C LYS A 69 20.32 6.12 -0.71
N PHE A 70 19.02 5.97 -0.74
CA PHE A 70 18.38 4.66 -0.87
C PHE A 70 17.23 4.71 -1.86
N ARG A 71 16.94 3.58 -2.48
CA ARG A 71 15.95 3.43 -3.53
C ARG A 71 14.91 2.39 -3.12
N LYS A 72 13.63 2.71 -3.24
CA LYS A 72 12.51 1.83 -2.93
C LYS A 72 11.46 1.92 -4.03
N SER A 73 10.70 0.85 -4.20
CA SER A 73 9.58 0.81 -5.14
C SER A 73 8.32 0.34 -4.45
N LYS A 74 7.19 0.91 -4.86
CA LYS A 74 5.84 0.44 -4.54
C LYS A 74 5.15 0.10 -5.84
N ILE A 75 4.51 -1.07 -5.90
CA ILE A 75 3.80 -1.54 -7.08
C ILE A 75 2.36 -1.86 -6.72
N THR A 76 1.44 -1.45 -7.57
CA THR A 76 0.03 -1.81 -7.48
C THR A 76 -0.34 -2.58 -8.75
N TYR A 77 -0.85 -3.79 -8.57
CA TYR A 77 -1.41 -4.62 -9.62
C TYR A 77 -2.91 -4.45 -9.68
N TYR A 78 -3.46 -4.42 -10.87
CA TYR A 78 -4.88 -4.65 -11.13
C TYR A 78 -5.06 -6.10 -11.56
N LYS A 79 -5.94 -6.81 -10.88
CA LYS A 79 -6.17 -8.25 -11.06
C LYS A 79 -7.62 -8.52 -11.41
N SER A 80 -7.85 -9.57 -12.19
CA SER A 80 -9.19 -10.13 -12.38
C SER A 80 -9.69 -10.82 -11.10
N ALA A 81 -10.97 -11.13 -11.03
CA ALA A 81 -11.59 -11.93 -9.97
C ALA A 81 -10.86 -13.27 -9.72
N SER A 82 -10.31 -13.89 -10.79
CA SER A 82 -9.50 -15.11 -10.72
C SER A 82 -8.05 -14.89 -10.25
N GLY A 83 -7.67 -13.65 -9.87
CA GLY A 83 -6.33 -13.31 -9.41
C GLY A 83 -5.29 -13.09 -10.51
N LYS A 84 -5.66 -13.19 -11.81
CA LYS A 84 -4.75 -12.95 -12.93
C LYS A 84 -4.38 -11.46 -12.99
N LYS A 85 -3.09 -11.14 -13.03
CA LYS A 85 -2.58 -9.77 -13.18
C LYS A 85 -2.88 -9.25 -14.58
N LEU A 86 -3.64 -8.15 -14.68
CA LEU A 86 -4.03 -7.51 -15.94
C LEU A 86 -3.08 -6.39 -16.32
N TRP A 87 -2.67 -5.56 -15.37
CA TRP A 87 -1.66 -4.50 -15.53
C TRP A 87 -1.09 -4.07 -14.17
N TYR A 88 -0.07 -3.23 -14.19
CA TYR A 88 0.49 -2.66 -12.97
C TYR A 88 1.02 -1.24 -13.16
N VAL A 89 1.07 -0.50 -12.05
CA VAL A 89 1.79 0.75 -11.90
C VAL A 89 2.83 0.58 -10.80
N LYS A 90 4.08 0.91 -11.10
CA LYS A 90 5.18 0.92 -10.15
C LYS A 90 5.76 2.34 -10.04
N VAL A 91 5.82 2.87 -8.82
CA VAL A 91 6.64 4.04 -8.50
C VAL A 91 7.96 3.59 -7.91
N THR A 92 9.05 4.20 -8.37
CA THR A 92 10.37 4.02 -7.76
C THR A 92 10.84 5.38 -7.24
N GLY A 93 10.99 5.49 -5.92
CA GLY A 93 11.49 6.67 -5.25
C GLY A 93 12.97 6.53 -4.89
N THR A 94 13.74 7.60 -5.09
CA THR A 94 15.08 7.75 -4.52
C THR A 94 14.99 8.77 -3.40
N PHE A 95 15.46 8.38 -2.22
CA PHE A 95 15.34 9.19 -1.01
C PHE A 95 16.70 9.43 -0.39
N THR A 96 16.79 10.53 0.34
CA THR A 96 17.87 10.81 1.29
C THR A 96 17.25 10.93 2.68
N TYR A 97 18.02 10.50 3.68
CA TYR A 97 17.64 10.64 5.08
C TYR A 97 18.75 11.31 5.85
N ARG A 98 18.43 12.37 6.59
CA ARG A 98 19.39 13.10 7.41
C ARG A 98 18.67 13.79 8.57
N ASN A 99 19.22 13.64 9.79
CA ASN A 99 18.73 14.31 11.01
C ASN A 99 17.22 14.17 11.22
N GLY A 100 16.68 12.94 11.15
CA GLY A 100 15.25 12.69 11.32
C GLY A 100 14.35 13.18 10.16
N THR A 101 14.96 13.64 9.05
CA THR A 101 14.19 14.15 7.90
C THR A 101 14.46 13.30 6.67
N ALA A 102 13.37 12.78 6.08
CA ALA A 102 13.39 12.10 4.80
C ALA A 102 13.04 13.07 3.67
N GLN A 103 13.78 13.01 2.57
CA GLN A 103 13.51 13.79 1.35
C GLN A 103 13.53 12.89 0.12
N CYS A 104 12.51 12.98 -0.71
CA CYS A 104 12.50 12.34 -2.03
C CYS A 104 13.28 13.20 -3.03
N ILE A 105 14.38 12.67 -3.55
CA ILE A 105 15.24 13.37 -4.52
C ILE A 105 15.00 12.91 -5.96
N GLY A 106 14.31 11.77 -6.16
CA GLY A 106 13.98 11.25 -7.48
C GLY A 106 12.72 10.41 -7.47
N SER A 107 11.94 10.45 -8.55
CA SER A 107 10.77 9.60 -8.77
C SER A 107 10.77 9.09 -10.20
N ALA A 108 10.46 7.82 -10.39
CA ALA A 108 10.31 7.19 -11.70
C ALA A 108 9.05 6.32 -11.74
N VAL A 109 8.42 6.23 -12.91
CA VAL A 109 7.25 5.40 -13.15
C VAL A 109 7.59 4.25 -14.10
N THR A 110 7.11 3.05 -13.76
CA THR A 110 6.96 1.93 -14.69
C THR A 110 5.51 1.51 -14.69
N ALA A 111 4.88 1.50 -15.86
CA ALA A 111 3.51 1.06 -16.03
C ALA A 111 3.44 0.13 -17.23
N LYS A 112 2.85 -1.06 -17.07
CA LYS A 112 2.80 -2.09 -18.11
C LYS A 112 1.48 -2.84 -18.06
N ALA A 113 0.84 -3.00 -19.21
CA ALA A 113 -0.23 -3.95 -19.42
C ALA A 113 0.36 -5.37 -19.55
N LEU A 114 -0.25 -6.33 -18.88
CA LEU A 114 0.11 -7.75 -18.88
C LEU A 114 -0.90 -8.59 -19.64
N SER A 115 -2.09 -8.04 -19.88
CA SER A 115 -3.13 -8.60 -20.75
C SER A 115 -3.15 -7.86 -22.07
N SER A 116 -3.33 -8.58 -23.18
CA SER A 116 -3.42 -8.01 -24.53
C SER A 116 -4.63 -7.08 -24.74
N SER A 117 -5.69 -7.28 -23.95
CA SER A 117 -6.89 -6.43 -23.96
C SER A 117 -6.70 -5.07 -23.30
N TRP A 118 -5.58 -4.84 -22.61
CA TRP A 118 -5.26 -3.59 -21.94
C TRP A 118 -4.07 -2.88 -22.57
N LYS A 119 -4.12 -1.55 -22.65
CA LYS A 119 -3.00 -0.71 -23.10
C LYS A 119 -2.74 0.42 -22.11
N CYS A 120 -1.48 0.68 -21.79
CA CYS A 120 -1.10 1.87 -21.03
C CYS A 120 -1.11 3.07 -21.97
N THR A 121 -2.03 4.01 -21.77
CA THR A 121 -2.24 5.16 -22.65
C THR A 121 -1.56 6.42 -22.13
N LYS A 122 -1.35 6.55 -20.80
CA LYS A 122 -0.69 7.69 -20.19
C LYS A 122 0.06 7.27 -18.94
N LYS A 123 1.23 7.85 -18.69
CA LYS A 123 1.97 7.69 -17.43
C LYS A 123 2.73 8.96 -17.09
N THR A 124 2.73 9.33 -15.81
CA THR A 124 3.43 10.49 -15.27
C THR A 124 4.04 10.15 -13.92
N THR A 125 5.04 10.91 -13.51
CA THR A 125 5.66 10.77 -12.19
C THR A 125 6.04 12.14 -11.64
N TRP A 126 5.99 12.29 -10.32
CA TRP A 126 6.42 13.50 -9.60
C TRP A 126 6.93 13.16 -8.21
N LYS A 127 7.63 14.09 -7.61
CA LYS A 127 8.09 14.03 -6.22
C LYS A 127 7.64 15.28 -5.46
N LYS A 128 7.32 15.11 -4.18
CA LYS A 128 7.00 16.22 -3.27
C LYS A 128 7.42 15.85 -1.87
N ASN A 129 8.27 16.68 -1.25
CA ASN A 129 8.80 16.44 0.10
C ASN A 129 9.42 15.03 0.23
N ASN A 130 8.85 14.18 1.11
CA ASN A 130 9.23 12.80 1.37
C ASN A 130 8.43 11.76 0.56
N LYS A 131 7.78 12.18 -0.54
CA LYS A 131 6.88 11.34 -1.35
C LYS A 131 7.38 11.24 -2.79
N ALA A 132 7.37 10.03 -3.33
CA ALA A 132 7.46 9.73 -4.74
C ALA A 132 6.09 9.23 -5.23
N SER A 133 5.58 9.79 -6.33
CA SER A 133 4.27 9.43 -6.87
C SER A 133 4.38 9.09 -8.34
N ALA A 134 3.56 8.14 -8.78
CA ALA A 134 3.37 7.76 -10.17
C ALA A 134 1.89 7.62 -10.46
N LYS A 135 1.47 8.07 -11.64
CA LYS A 135 0.10 7.95 -12.15
C LYS A 135 0.14 7.33 -13.54
N ALA A 136 -0.72 6.36 -13.79
CA ALA A 136 -0.88 5.78 -15.12
C ALA A 136 -2.36 5.56 -15.44
N THR A 137 -2.69 5.67 -16.73
CA THR A 137 -4.02 5.39 -17.28
C THR A 137 -3.89 4.18 -18.19
N PHE A 138 -4.80 3.23 -18.02
CA PHE A 138 -4.92 2.05 -18.86
C PHE A 138 -6.30 2.02 -19.49
N THR A 139 -6.33 1.71 -20.78
CA THR A 139 -7.59 1.56 -21.54
C THR A 139 -7.78 0.08 -21.88
N HIS A 140 -8.96 -0.41 -21.57
CA HIS A 140 -9.42 -1.75 -21.95
C HIS A 140 -10.02 -1.70 -23.35
N TYR A 141 -9.64 -2.65 -24.19
CA TYR A 141 -10.12 -2.82 -25.56
C TYR A 141 -10.87 -4.13 -25.68
N LEU A 142 -12.04 -4.09 -26.33
CA LEU A 142 -12.80 -5.27 -26.72
C LEU A 142 -13.05 -5.20 -28.24
N ASN A 143 -12.63 -6.22 -28.96
CA ASN A 143 -12.71 -6.27 -30.43
C ASN A 143 -12.11 -5.02 -31.10
N GLY A 144 -10.96 -4.55 -30.58
CA GLY A 144 -10.25 -3.38 -31.08
C GLY A 144 -10.82 -2.03 -30.68
N SER A 145 -12.02 -1.96 -30.07
CA SER A 145 -12.67 -0.74 -29.62
C SER A 145 -12.41 -0.45 -28.15
N PRO A 146 -12.13 0.81 -27.73
CA PRO A 146 -11.97 1.16 -26.33
C PRO A 146 -13.31 1.03 -25.60
N LYS A 147 -13.31 0.39 -24.43
CA LYS A 147 -14.50 0.19 -23.59
C LYS A 147 -14.47 1.02 -22.31
N GLU A 148 -13.35 1.01 -21.62
CA GLU A 148 -13.18 1.73 -20.37
C GLU A 148 -11.74 2.21 -20.21
N SER A 149 -11.54 3.21 -19.36
CA SER A 149 -10.21 3.69 -18.99
C SER A 149 -10.13 3.83 -17.48
N LEU A 150 -9.14 3.15 -16.90
CA LEU A 150 -8.86 3.20 -15.47
C LEU A 150 -7.56 3.96 -15.21
N THR A 151 -7.58 4.85 -14.22
CA THR A 151 -6.40 5.61 -13.81
C THR A 151 -6.04 5.25 -12.37
N ARG A 152 -4.77 4.88 -12.16
CA ARG A 152 -4.26 4.60 -10.81
C ARG A 152 -3.08 5.50 -10.48
N THR A 153 -3.10 6.06 -9.26
CA THR A 153 -1.98 6.77 -8.65
C THR A 153 -1.38 5.89 -7.55
N VAL A 154 -0.07 5.77 -7.55
CA VAL A 154 0.69 5.03 -6.53
C VAL A 154 1.67 5.99 -5.89
N THR A 155 1.61 6.14 -4.57
CA THR A 155 2.52 7.01 -3.81
C THR A 155 3.32 6.18 -2.82
N LEU A 156 4.63 6.40 -2.81
CA LEU A 156 5.57 5.85 -1.86
C LEU A 156 6.04 6.97 -0.94
N THR A 157 5.80 6.83 0.36
CA THR A 157 6.15 7.82 1.38
C THR A 157 7.23 7.25 2.30
N CYS A 158 8.26 8.04 2.57
CA CYS A 158 9.25 7.75 3.60
C CYS A 158 8.95 8.63 4.82
N ASN A 159 8.72 8.03 5.99
CA ASN A 159 8.43 8.79 7.22
C ASN A 159 9.71 9.38 7.85
N SER A 160 9.53 10.14 8.94
CA SER A 160 10.65 10.74 9.72
C SER A 160 11.55 9.73 10.42
N LYS A 161 11.20 8.45 10.42
CA LYS A 161 12.03 7.34 10.94
C LYS A 161 12.75 6.57 9.83
N GLY A 162 12.63 7.01 8.56
CA GLY A 162 13.21 6.32 7.41
C GLY A 162 12.43 5.07 6.96
N GLN A 163 11.21 4.87 7.45
CA GLN A 163 10.36 3.72 7.14
C GLN A 163 9.38 4.05 6.02
N PHE A 164 8.92 3.03 5.31
CA PHE A 164 7.96 3.12 4.22
C PHE A 164 6.65 2.45 4.60
N SER A 165 5.53 3.11 4.28
CA SER A 165 4.19 2.57 4.53
C SER A 165 3.51 2.11 3.24
N LEU A 166 2.60 1.14 3.39
CA LEU A 166 1.71 0.66 2.32
C LEU A 166 0.46 1.54 2.12
N LEU A 167 0.27 2.57 2.97
CA LEU A 167 -0.87 3.50 2.88
C LEU A 167 -0.97 4.17 1.52
#